data_6e5a07100ce87cf3efa0f59e83c26a39
#
_entry.id   6e5a07100ce87cf3efa0f59e83c26a39
#
_cell.length_a   1.000
_cell.length_b   1.000
_cell.length_c   1.000
_cell.angle_alpha   90.00
_cell.angle_beta   90.00
_cell.angle_gamma   90.00
#
_symmetry.space_group_name_H-M   'P 1'
#
loop_
_entity.id
_entity.type
_entity.pdbx_description
1 polymer ?
#
loop_
_entity_poly.entity_id
_entity_poly.type
_entity_poly.pdbx_seq_one_letter_code
_entity_poly.pdbx_strand_id
1 'polypeptide(L)'
;MISLSIVIPAYNESQRIAETLKTIIHYLEDKQFDYEIIVVDDGSTDRTLEIARNLSFQKIKFLENKVNCGKGFSVKRGMLMAEKTWILFADADLSTPIREIEKMLGFQDVDVNVGSRAMKGSQILIHQPSYREWGGRFINFLVHMLVVPNIMDTQCGFKLFKKEAAKEIFSVQTIMGFGFDIEILYLARQFGYKILETPVVWSHHADSKVAPFRQGFQILWDLCKMRARHRHTYRK
;
A
#
# COMPACT_ATOMS: atom_id res chain seq x y z
N MET A 1 -15.08 15.37 11.57
CA MET A 1 -15.30 14.04 10.95
C MET A 1 -14.10 13.75 10.05
N ILE A 2 -13.47 12.57 10.18
CA ILE A 2 -12.32 12.17 9.35
C ILE A 2 -12.86 11.76 7.98
N SER A 3 -12.24 12.28 6.92
CA SER A 3 -12.60 12.02 5.53
C SER A 3 -11.52 11.15 4.88
N LEU A 4 -11.85 9.88 4.55
CA LEU A 4 -10.91 8.81 4.23
C LEU A 4 -11.30 8.04 2.96
N SER A 5 -10.38 7.95 1.99
CA SER A 5 -10.44 6.96 0.92
C SER A 5 -9.58 5.75 1.27
N ILE A 6 -10.07 4.54 1.04
CA ILE A 6 -9.27 3.31 1.18
C ILE A 6 -9.13 2.65 -0.18
N VAL A 7 -7.89 2.48 -0.64
CA VAL A 7 -7.54 1.84 -1.90
C VAL A 7 -7.05 0.43 -1.64
N ILE A 8 -7.73 -0.56 -2.24
CA ILE A 8 -7.47 -1.98 -2.06
C ILE A 8 -7.21 -2.61 -3.44
N PRO A 9 -5.94 -2.86 -3.81
CA PRO A 9 -5.64 -3.66 -4.99
C PRO A 9 -5.95 -5.13 -4.71
N ALA A 10 -6.63 -5.80 -5.64
CA ALA A 10 -7.01 -7.20 -5.52
C ALA A 10 -6.63 -7.98 -6.79
N TYR A 11 -6.04 -9.17 -6.63
CA TYR A 11 -5.75 -10.11 -7.70
C TYR A 11 -5.91 -11.54 -7.20
N ASN A 12 -6.97 -12.22 -7.65
CA ASN A 12 -7.32 -13.58 -7.23
C ASN A 12 -7.47 -13.70 -5.70
N GLU A 13 -8.29 -12.85 -5.11
CA GLU A 13 -8.55 -12.75 -3.67
C GLU A 13 -9.96 -13.23 -3.27
N SER A 14 -10.58 -14.11 -4.08
CA SER A 14 -11.97 -14.59 -3.91
C SER A 14 -12.26 -15.17 -2.53
N GLN A 15 -11.26 -15.76 -1.87
CA GLN A 15 -11.45 -16.38 -0.56
C GLN A 15 -11.52 -15.39 0.60
N ARG A 16 -10.97 -14.15 0.42
CA ARG A 16 -10.84 -13.21 1.54
C ARG A 16 -11.47 -11.84 1.27
N ILE A 17 -11.65 -11.43 0.03
CA ILE A 17 -12.10 -10.06 -0.30
C ILE A 17 -13.40 -9.68 0.39
N ALA A 18 -14.35 -10.62 0.53
CA ALA A 18 -15.62 -10.34 1.19
C ALA A 18 -15.45 -10.01 2.67
N GLU A 19 -14.66 -10.80 3.39
CA GLU A 19 -14.39 -10.58 4.82
C GLU A 19 -13.58 -9.31 5.05
N THR A 20 -12.59 -9.06 4.19
CA THR A 20 -11.81 -7.83 4.19
C THR A 20 -12.70 -6.59 4.09
N LEU A 21 -13.59 -6.56 3.10
CA LEU A 21 -14.49 -5.42 2.89
C LEU A 21 -15.47 -5.23 4.05
N LYS A 22 -16.06 -6.31 4.55
CA LYS A 22 -16.97 -6.26 5.72
C LYS A 22 -16.26 -5.73 6.96
N THR A 23 -15.04 -6.21 7.25
CA THR A 23 -14.24 -5.78 8.39
C THR A 23 -13.93 -4.28 8.30
N ILE A 24 -13.52 -3.80 7.13
CA ILE A 24 -13.22 -2.38 6.92
C ILE A 24 -14.48 -1.53 7.10
N ILE A 25 -15.59 -1.91 6.46
CA ILE A 25 -16.84 -1.15 6.51
C ILE A 25 -17.36 -1.06 7.94
N HIS A 26 -17.44 -2.20 8.62
CA HIS A 26 -17.91 -2.24 10.02
C HIS A 26 -17.08 -1.30 10.90
N TYR A 27 -15.76 -1.33 10.77
CA TYR A 27 -14.87 -0.44 11.51
C TYR A 27 -15.11 1.04 11.19
N LEU A 28 -15.25 1.40 9.92
CA LEU A 28 -15.43 2.79 9.48
C LEU A 28 -16.80 3.36 9.89
N GLU A 29 -17.83 2.52 9.88
CA GLU A 29 -19.18 2.90 10.33
C GLU A 29 -19.23 3.08 11.85
N ASP A 30 -18.64 2.17 12.62
CA ASP A 30 -18.52 2.30 14.08
C ASP A 30 -17.82 3.61 14.48
N LYS A 31 -16.78 3.99 13.76
CA LYS A 31 -16.02 5.24 13.97
C LYS A 31 -16.63 6.47 13.31
N GLN A 32 -17.74 6.34 12.61
CA GLN A 32 -18.45 7.43 11.93
C GLN A 32 -17.55 8.23 10.98
N PHE A 33 -16.69 7.55 10.19
CA PHE A 33 -15.86 8.19 9.19
C PHE A 33 -16.70 8.59 7.95
N ASP A 34 -16.35 9.73 7.35
CA ASP A 34 -16.76 10.04 5.98
C ASP A 34 -15.81 9.28 5.04
N TYR A 35 -16.27 8.16 4.44
CA TYR A 35 -15.39 7.28 3.71
C TYR A 35 -15.87 6.87 2.33
N GLU A 36 -14.93 6.47 1.51
CA GLU A 36 -15.11 5.67 0.30
C GLU A 36 -14.08 4.53 0.26
N ILE A 37 -14.43 3.43 -0.37
CA ILE A 37 -13.52 2.32 -0.62
C ILE A 37 -13.39 2.14 -2.12
N ILE A 38 -12.16 2.02 -2.62
CA ILE A 38 -11.85 1.82 -4.04
C ILE A 38 -11.15 0.47 -4.17
N VAL A 39 -11.89 -0.52 -4.63
CA VAL A 39 -11.35 -1.85 -4.96
C VAL A 39 -10.86 -1.83 -6.39
N VAL A 40 -9.58 -2.12 -6.60
CA VAL A 40 -8.98 -2.20 -7.93
C VAL A 40 -8.64 -3.64 -8.24
N ASP A 41 -9.48 -4.28 -9.05
CA ASP A 41 -9.25 -5.63 -9.54
C ASP A 41 -8.19 -5.64 -10.64
N ASP A 42 -7.09 -6.33 -10.42
CA ASP A 42 -5.95 -6.39 -11.35
C ASP A 42 -6.08 -7.54 -12.36
N GLY A 43 -7.26 -7.68 -12.95
CA GLY A 43 -7.53 -8.72 -13.94
C GLY A 43 -7.60 -10.12 -13.31
N SER A 44 -8.33 -10.26 -12.21
CA SER A 44 -8.52 -11.55 -11.54
C SER A 44 -9.15 -12.57 -12.47
N THR A 45 -8.68 -13.81 -12.38
CA THR A 45 -9.20 -14.96 -13.14
C THR A 45 -10.15 -15.83 -12.30
N ASP A 46 -10.29 -15.51 -11.03
CA ASP A 46 -11.24 -16.14 -10.10
C ASP A 46 -12.48 -15.23 -9.89
N ARG A 47 -13.32 -15.56 -8.91
CA ARG A 47 -14.56 -14.84 -8.64
C ARG A 47 -14.35 -13.59 -7.75
N THR A 48 -13.15 -13.04 -7.63
CA THR A 48 -12.84 -11.91 -6.73
C THR A 48 -13.78 -10.73 -6.93
N LEU A 49 -13.88 -10.23 -8.16
CA LEU A 49 -14.69 -9.06 -8.49
C LEU A 49 -16.19 -9.32 -8.33
N GLU A 50 -16.66 -10.50 -8.74
CA GLU A 50 -18.05 -10.92 -8.57
C GLU A 50 -18.45 -10.92 -7.09
N ILE A 51 -17.65 -11.56 -6.23
CA ILE A 51 -17.88 -11.64 -4.80
C ILE A 51 -17.88 -10.24 -4.16
N ALA A 52 -16.93 -9.38 -4.53
CA ALA A 52 -16.85 -8.04 -4.00
C ALA A 52 -18.08 -7.17 -4.40
N ARG A 53 -18.56 -7.27 -5.65
CA ARG A 53 -19.74 -6.55 -6.14
C ARG A 53 -21.03 -7.02 -5.48
N ASN A 54 -21.15 -8.31 -5.21
CA ASN A 54 -22.33 -8.90 -4.58
C ASN A 54 -22.57 -8.43 -3.14
N LEU A 55 -21.59 -7.80 -2.49
CA LEU A 55 -21.79 -7.19 -1.17
C LEU A 55 -22.67 -5.95 -1.20
N SER A 56 -22.90 -5.36 -2.37
CA SER A 56 -23.85 -4.25 -2.64
C SER A 56 -23.72 -3.04 -1.71
N PHE A 57 -22.51 -2.74 -1.21
CA PHE A 57 -22.27 -1.55 -0.40
C PHE A 57 -22.13 -0.29 -1.27
N GLN A 58 -22.91 0.75 -0.97
CA GLN A 58 -22.99 1.97 -1.78
C GLN A 58 -21.69 2.78 -1.82
N LYS A 59 -20.85 2.69 -0.77
CA LYS A 59 -19.60 3.46 -0.66
C LYS A 59 -18.38 2.75 -1.26
N ILE A 60 -18.58 1.65 -2.00
CA ILE A 60 -17.51 0.95 -2.70
C ILE A 60 -17.54 1.31 -4.18
N LYS A 61 -16.41 1.78 -4.69
CA LYS A 61 -16.14 1.97 -6.12
C LYS A 61 -15.27 0.82 -6.62
N PHE A 62 -15.54 0.33 -7.80
CA PHE A 62 -14.78 -0.76 -8.42
C PHE A 62 -14.06 -0.26 -9.68
N LEU A 63 -12.75 -0.52 -9.75
CA LEU A 63 -11.94 -0.36 -10.94
C LEU A 63 -11.50 -1.75 -11.40
N GLU A 64 -11.62 -2.02 -12.67
CA GLU A 64 -11.24 -3.30 -13.27
C GLU A 64 -10.14 -3.10 -14.31
N ASN A 65 -9.08 -3.88 -14.23
CA ASN A 65 -8.06 -4.00 -15.27
C ASN A 65 -8.43 -5.21 -16.17
N LYS A 66 -8.33 -5.05 -17.46
CA LYS A 66 -8.64 -6.14 -18.41
C LYS A 66 -7.69 -7.34 -18.30
N VAL A 67 -6.47 -7.08 -17.83
CA VAL A 67 -5.39 -8.06 -17.63
C VAL A 67 -4.61 -7.68 -16.38
N ASN A 68 -3.83 -8.61 -15.83
CA ASN A 68 -2.92 -8.30 -14.74
C ASN A 68 -1.85 -7.31 -15.20
N CYS A 69 -1.91 -6.09 -14.65
CA CYS A 69 -0.98 -4.99 -14.94
C CYS A 69 0.06 -4.79 -13.83
N GLY A 70 -0.09 -5.49 -12.72
CA GLY A 70 0.78 -5.42 -11.55
C GLY A 70 0.25 -4.55 -10.41
N LYS A 71 0.65 -4.88 -9.19
CA LYS A 71 0.16 -4.24 -7.95
C LYS A 71 0.33 -2.72 -7.98
N GLY A 72 1.51 -2.22 -8.39
CA GLY A 72 1.78 -0.78 -8.47
C GLY A 72 0.87 -0.05 -9.44
N PHE A 73 0.51 -0.68 -10.57
CA PHE A 73 -0.46 -0.12 -11.52
C PHE A 73 -1.84 0.04 -10.88
N SER A 74 -2.31 -1.00 -10.22
CA SER A 74 -3.62 -1.02 -9.58
C SER A 74 -3.71 -0.03 -8.42
N VAL A 75 -2.67 0.05 -7.59
CA VAL A 75 -2.57 1.07 -6.52
C VAL A 75 -2.58 2.47 -7.14
N LYS A 76 -1.76 2.75 -8.16
CA LYS A 76 -1.74 4.05 -8.86
C LYS A 76 -3.13 4.47 -9.31
N ARG A 77 -3.88 3.58 -9.97
CA ARG A 77 -5.23 3.88 -10.44
C ARG A 77 -6.17 4.27 -9.30
N GLY A 78 -6.15 3.49 -8.23
CA GLY A 78 -6.99 3.75 -7.05
C GLY A 78 -6.64 5.05 -6.35
N MET A 79 -5.35 5.30 -6.10
CA MET A 79 -4.85 6.51 -5.45
C MET A 79 -5.16 7.79 -6.24
N LEU A 80 -5.10 7.72 -7.58
CA LEU A 80 -5.48 8.83 -8.44
C LEU A 80 -6.99 9.06 -8.49
N MET A 81 -7.81 8.01 -8.32
CA MET A 81 -9.28 8.14 -8.25
C MET A 81 -9.78 8.64 -6.90
N ALA A 82 -9.08 8.35 -5.81
CA ALA A 82 -9.48 8.70 -4.44
C ALA A 82 -9.72 10.21 -4.25
N GLU A 83 -10.79 10.58 -3.52
CA GLU A 83 -11.24 11.98 -3.44
C GLU A 83 -11.21 12.57 -2.03
N LYS A 84 -11.09 11.74 -1.00
CA LYS A 84 -11.12 12.18 0.40
C LYS A 84 -9.80 12.83 0.83
N THR A 85 -9.81 13.53 1.96
CA THR A 85 -8.67 14.28 2.50
C THR A 85 -7.47 13.37 2.82
N TRP A 86 -7.75 12.19 3.37
CA TRP A 86 -6.78 11.15 3.63
C TRP A 86 -7.00 9.97 2.69
N ILE A 87 -5.92 9.40 2.18
CA ILE A 87 -5.98 8.25 1.28
C ILE A 87 -5.09 7.16 1.84
N LEU A 88 -5.70 6.05 2.24
CA LEU A 88 -5.02 4.85 2.72
C LEU A 88 -4.88 3.86 1.56
N PHE A 89 -3.67 3.40 1.31
CA PHE A 89 -3.42 2.16 0.59
C PHE A 89 -3.36 1.01 1.60
N ALA A 90 -4.16 -0.03 1.41
CA ALA A 90 -4.18 -1.24 2.23
C ALA A 90 -4.22 -2.49 1.37
N ASP A 91 -3.46 -3.53 1.75
CA ASP A 91 -3.50 -4.84 1.11
C ASP A 91 -4.83 -5.56 1.36
N ALA A 92 -5.29 -6.34 0.38
CA ALA A 92 -6.56 -7.07 0.44
C ALA A 92 -6.60 -8.17 1.51
N ASP A 93 -5.46 -8.57 2.06
CA ASP A 93 -5.36 -9.59 3.11
C ASP A 93 -5.46 -9.02 4.54
N LEU A 94 -5.51 -7.68 4.70
CA LEU A 94 -5.48 -7.00 6.00
C LEU A 94 -4.39 -7.53 6.95
N SER A 95 -3.23 -7.90 6.39
CA SER A 95 -2.04 -8.27 7.19
C SER A 95 -1.74 -7.22 8.28
N THR A 96 -2.03 -5.95 7.99
CA THR A 96 -2.14 -4.88 8.99
C THR A 96 -3.62 -4.57 9.24
N PRO A 97 -4.14 -4.77 10.46
CA PRO A 97 -5.55 -4.51 10.77
C PRO A 97 -5.93 -3.06 10.54
N ILE A 98 -7.16 -2.84 10.04
CA ILE A 98 -7.63 -1.47 9.71
C ILE A 98 -7.58 -0.50 10.90
N ARG A 99 -7.75 -0.98 12.13
CA ARG A 99 -7.65 -0.14 13.35
C ARG A 99 -6.31 0.57 13.53
N GLU A 100 -5.23 0.06 12.91
CA GLU A 100 -3.90 0.68 12.98
C GLU A 100 -3.87 2.08 12.36
N ILE A 101 -4.87 2.43 11.55
CA ILE A 101 -5.01 3.76 10.95
C ILE A 101 -5.16 4.86 12.01
N GLU A 102 -5.74 4.57 13.18
CA GLU A 102 -5.91 5.58 14.26
C GLU A 102 -4.56 6.13 14.72
N LYS A 103 -3.54 5.27 14.81
CA LYS A 103 -2.18 5.69 15.16
C LYS A 103 -1.61 6.67 14.13
N MET A 104 -1.89 6.43 12.85
CA MET A 104 -1.38 7.26 11.76
C MET A 104 -2.11 8.61 11.67
N LEU A 105 -3.40 8.63 11.87
CA LEU A 105 -4.24 9.83 11.84
C LEU A 105 -3.94 10.81 12.99
N GLY A 106 -3.27 10.34 14.04
CA GLY A 106 -2.79 11.20 15.13
C GLY A 106 -1.70 12.22 14.72
N PHE A 107 -1.05 12.03 13.58
CA PHE A 107 0.05 12.86 13.10
C PHE A 107 -0.38 13.79 11.96
N GLN A 108 -1.04 14.90 12.29
CA GLN A 108 -1.60 15.85 11.33
C GLN A 108 -0.55 16.58 10.47
N ASP A 109 0.67 16.75 10.99
CA ASP A 109 1.79 17.44 10.30
C ASP A 109 2.54 16.56 9.31
N VAL A 110 2.14 15.29 9.14
CA VAL A 110 2.79 14.32 8.27
C VAL A 110 2.02 14.23 6.95
N ASP A 111 2.73 14.15 5.83
CA ASP A 111 2.10 14.06 4.51
C ASP A 111 1.97 12.62 4.03
N VAL A 112 2.93 11.76 4.43
CA VAL A 112 2.97 10.33 4.14
C VAL A 112 3.30 9.57 5.41
N ASN A 113 2.40 8.71 5.88
CA ASN A 113 2.64 7.86 7.05
C ASN A 113 2.67 6.39 6.62
N VAL A 114 3.76 5.70 6.96
CA VAL A 114 4.05 4.32 6.55
C VAL A 114 3.92 3.40 7.75
N GLY A 115 3.10 2.37 7.66
CA GLY A 115 3.12 1.29 8.64
C GLY A 115 4.46 0.57 8.59
N SER A 116 5.04 0.29 9.75
CA SER A 116 6.36 -0.35 9.83
C SER A 116 6.30 -1.57 10.75
N ARG A 117 6.84 -2.69 10.24
CA ARG A 117 7.04 -3.96 10.98
C ARG A 117 8.39 -3.98 11.68
N ALA A 118 9.28 -3.07 11.29
CA ALA A 118 10.67 -3.04 11.74
C ALA A 118 10.93 -2.06 12.89
N MET A 119 9.99 -1.17 13.18
CA MET A 119 10.10 -0.20 14.27
C MET A 119 9.95 -0.85 15.65
N LYS A 120 10.61 -0.26 16.65
CA LYS A 120 10.37 -0.61 18.07
C LYS A 120 8.90 -0.33 18.42
N GLY A 121 8.21 -1.33 18.96
CA GLY A 121 6.78 -1.27 19.26
C GLY A 121 5.88 -1.93 18.21
N SER A 122 6.41 -2.37 17.08
CA SER A 122 5.69 -3.21 16.14
C SER A 122 5.47 -4.62 16.72
N GLN A 123 4.32 -5.20 16.41
CA GLN A 123 3.97 -6.55 16.86
C GLN A 123 3.75 -7.45 15.64
N ILE A 124 4.58 -8.47 15.48
CA ILE A 124 4.40 -9.49 14.46
C ILE A 124 3.73 -10.69 15.13
N LEU A 125 2.44 -10.89 14.85
CA LEU A 125 1.65 -11.96 15.46
C LEU A 125 1.94 -13.33 14.84
N ILE A 126 2.13 -13.37 13.51
CA ILE A 126 2.47 -14.58 12.77
C ILE A 126 3.68 -14.23 11.89
N HIS A 127 4.79 -14.93 12.10
CA HIS A 127 6.03 -14.73 11.36
C HIS A 127 5.98 -15.37 9.97
N GLN A 128 6.70 -14.78 9.05
CA GLN A 128 6.98 -15.39 7.76
C GLN A 128 8.02 -16.52 7.93
N PRO A 129 8.11 -17.47 6.97
CA PRO A 129 9.23 -18.40 6.93
C PRO A 129 10.57 -17.67 6.95
N SER A 130 11.55 -18.16 7.73
CA SER A 130 12.83 -17.48 8.00
C SER A 130 13.57 -17.03 6.75
N TYR A 131 13.56 -17.81 5.67
CA TYR A 131 14.23 -17.45 4.41
C TYR A 131 13.60 -16.21 3.73
N ARG A 132 12.30 -15.99 3.91
CA ARG A 132 11.60 -14.79 3.40
C ARG A 132 11.93 -13.57 4.25
N GLU A 133 12.00 -13.72 5.57
CA GLU A 133 12.40 -12.63 6.45
C GLU A 133 13.83 -12.17 6.19
N TRP A 134 14.79 -13.09 6.05
CA TRP A 134 16.18 -12.75 5.75
C TRP A 134 16.35 -12.08 4.38
N GLY A 135 15.70 -12.64 3.35
CA GLY A 135 15.69 -12.03 2.01
C GLY A 135 15.09 -10.63 2.00
N GLY A 136 13.97 -10.44 2.69
CA GLY A 136 13.31 -9.14 2.82
C GLY A 136 14.18 -8.13 3.58
N ARG A 137 14.80 -8.52 4.70
CA ARG A 137 15.72 -7.67 5.47
C ARG A 137 16.93 -7.22 4.65
N PHE A 138 17.50 -8.12 3.85
CA PHE A 138 18.63 -7.79 2.97
C PHE A 138 18.24 -6.77 1.89
N ILE A 139 17.11 -6.97 1.23
CA ILE A 139 16.61 -6.01 0.23
C ILE A 139 16.29 -4.66 0.90
N ASN A 140 15.60 -4.66 2.03
CA ASN A 140 15.32 -3.43 2.78
C ASN A 140 16.61 -2.71 3.20
N PHE A 141 17.65 -3.41 3.59
CA PHE A 141 18.95 -2.83 3.90
C PHE A 141 19.57 -2.13 2.69
N LEU A 142 19.55 -2.76 1.52
CA LEU A 142 20.04 -2.15 0.28
C LEU A 142 19.23 -0.92 -0.12
N VAL A 143 17.91 -1.00 0.00
CA VAL A 143 17.00 0.12 -0.28
C VAL A 143 17.25 1.28 0.68
N HIS A 144 17.39 0.98 1.97
CA HIS A 144 17.69 1.99 2.99
C HIS A 144 19.01 2.71 2.70
N MET A 145 20.08 1.97 2.36
CA MET A 145 21.38 2.58 2.03
C MET A 145 21.36 3.39 0.74
N LEU A 146 20.65 2.91 -0.28
CA LEU A 146 20.82 3.44 -1.63
C LEU A 146 19.71 4.40 -2.06
N VAL A 147 18.50 4.30 -1.51
CA VAL A 147 17.32 4.96 -2.09
C VAL A 147 16.55 5.81 -1.09
N VAL A 148 16.15 5.24 0.04
CA VAL A 148 15.30 5.91 1.03
C VAL A 148 15.90 5.75 2.43
N PRO A 149 16.97 6.47 2.76
CA PRO A 149 17.55 6.41 4.11
C PRO A 149 16.53 6.88 5.16
N ASN A 150 16.64 6.31 6.35
CA ASN A 150 15.76 6.56 7.51
C ASN A 150 14.33 6.00 7.42
N ILE A 151 14.03 5.11 6.46
CA ILE A 151 12.79 4.33 6.44
C ILE A 151 13.16 2.86 6.56
N MET A 152 12.72 2.24 7.66
CA MET A 152 13.09 0.86 8.00
C MET A 152 12.25 -0.19 7.27
N ASP A 153 10.97 0.14 6.94
CA ASP A 153 10.05 -0.77 6.26
C ASP A 153 9.37 -0.09 5.06
N THR A 154 9.99 -0.21 3.90
CA THR A 154 9.45 0.40 2.68
C THR A 154 8.30 -0.39 2.06
N GLN A 155 8.12 -1.67 2.38
CA GLN A 155 7.22 -2.59 1.70
C GLN A 155 5.98 -2.99 2.53
N CYS A 156 5.71 -2.34 3.66
CA CYS A 156 4.47 -2.57 4.39
C CYS A 156 3.28 -2.07 3.54
N GLY A 157 2.33 -2.95 3.25
CA GLY A 157 1.12 -2.66 2.48
C GLY A 157 0.05 -1.88 3.25
N PHE A 158 0.47 -0.90 4.06
CA PHE A 158 -0.41 -0.04 4.83
C PHE A 158 0.21 1.37 4.93
N LYS A 159 -0.20 2.26 4.03
CA LYS A 159 0.37 3.60 3.89
C LYS A 159 -0.71 4.65 3.73
N LEU A 160 -0.66 5.67 4.58
CA LEU A 160 -1.61 6.78 4.62
C LEU A 160 -0.97 8.04 4.01
N PHE A 161 -1.71 8.70 3.14
CA PHE A 161 -1.27 9.91 2.45
C PHE A 161 -2.28 11.03 2.64
N LYS A 162 -1.81 12.28 2.72
CA LYS A 162 -2.66 13.42 2.38
C LYS A 162 -3.00 13.38 0.90
N LYS A 163 -4.19 13.84 0.53
CA LYS A 163 -4.69 13.82 -0.85
C LYS A 163 -3.70 14.46 -1.83
N GLU A 164 -3.17 15.63 -1.50
CA GLU A 164 -2.25 16.38 -2.35
C GLU A 164 -0.97 15.57 -2.62
N ALA A 165 -0.37 15.02 -1.56
CA ALA A 165 0.81 14.18 -1.67
C ALA A 165 0.54 12.93 -2.52
N ALA A 166 -0.60 12.25 -2.30
CA ALA A 166 -0.98 11.09 -3.10
C ALA A 166 -1.11 11.46 -4.58
N LYS A 167 -1.85 12.52 -4.91
CA LYS A 167 -2.07 12.93 -6.30
C LYS A 167 -0.77 13.25 -7.01
N GLU A 168 0.14 14.00 -6.39
CA GLU A 168 1.41 14.37 -6.99
C GLU A 168 2.32 13.16 -7.16
N ILE A 169 2.51 12.34 -6.12
CA ILE A 169 3.39 11.17 -6.14
C ILE A 169 2.92 10.16 -7.19
N PHE A 170 1.65 9.76 -7.13
CA PHE A 170 1.11 8.72 -8.00
C PHE A 170 0.92 9.19 -9.45
N SER A 171 0.84 10.50 -9.73
CA SER A 171 0.81 11.01 -11.11
C SER A 171 2.07 10.65 -11.88
N VAL A 172 3.24 10.70 -11.24
CA VAL A 172 4.55 10.47 -11.85
C VAL A 172 5.14 9.08 -11.58
N GLN A 173 4.49 8.25 -10.75
CA GLN A 173 4.91 6.86 -10.52
C GLN A 173 5.00 6.08 -11.84
N THR A 174 6.08 5.30 -12.01
CA THR A 174 6.38 4.54 -13.23
C THR A 174 6.47 3.04 -13.03
N ILE A 175 6.77 2.57 -11.81
CA ILE A 175 6.92 1.15 -11.51
C ILE A 175 5.54 0.53 -11.27
N MET A 176 5.18 -0.45 -12.10
CA MET A 176 3.86 -1.09 -12.07
C MET A 176 3.82 -2.37 -11.21
N GLY A 177 4.98 -2.98 -10.95
CA GLY A 177 5.15 -4.16 -10.10
C GLY A 177 5.35 -3.84 -8.63
N PHE A 178 5.88 -4.78 -7.85
CA PHE A 178 6.09 -4.67 -6.40
C PHE A 178 7.15 -3.64 -5.96
N GLY A 179 8.02 -3.18 -6.86
CA GLY A 179 8.98 -2.11 -6.58
C GLY A 179 8.36 -0.72 -6.39
N PHE A 180 7.07 -0.55 -6.69
CA PHE A 180 6.38 0.74 -6.58
C PHE A 180 6.42 1.31 -5.16
N ASP A 181 6.37 0.46 -4.14
CA ASP A 181 6.42 0.86 -2.73
C ASP A 181 7.67 1.69 -2.39
N ILE A 182 8.78 1.37 -3.03
CA ILE A 182 10.05 2.09 -2.86
C ILE A 182 10.02 3.39 -3.68
N GLU A 183 9.50 3.33 -4.91
CA GLU A 183 9.40 4.49 -5.79
C GLU A 183 8.56 5.60 -5.18
N ILE A 184 7.38 5.30 -4.63
CA ILE A 184 6.50 6.32 -4.04
C ILE A 184 7.15 7.02 -2.85
N LEU A 185 7.94 6.32 -2.03
CA LEU A 185 8.67 6.93 -0.90
C LEU A 185 9.86 7.76 -1.39
N TYR A 186 10.55 7.30 -2.43
CA TYR A 186 11.58 8.10 -3.08
C TYR A 186 11.00 9.40 -3.65
N LEU A 187 9.88 9.34 -4.37
CA LEU A 187 9.18 10.50 -4.93
C LEU A 187 8.69 11.45 -3.83
N ALA A 188 8.09 10.91 -2.76
CA ALA A 188 7.66 11.71 -1.62
C ALA A 188 8.82 12.55 -1.05
N ARG A 189 10.02 11.98 -0.93
CA ARG A 189 11.22 12.72 -0.51
C ARG A 189 11.66 13.75 -1.53
N GLN A 190 11.66 13.41 -2.82
CA GLN A 190 12.05 14.35 -3.87
C GLN A 190 11.14 15.58 -3.90
N PHE A 191 9.86 15.41 -3.65
CA PHE A 191 8.89 16.50 -3.55
C PHE A 191 8.94 17.26 -2.21
N GLY A 192 9.74 16.79 -1.25
CA GLY A 192 9.90 17.43 0.05
C GLY A 192 8.78 17.11 1.05
N TYR A 193 7.97 16.09 0.79
CA TYR A 193 6.95 15.64 1.73
C TYR A 193 7.53 15.05 3.01
N LYS A 194 6.85 15.31 4.11
CA LYS A 194 7.21 14.80 5.43
C LYS A 194 6.72 13.36 5.58
N ILE A 195 7.68 12.43 5.68
CA ILE A 195 7.39 10.99 5.83
C ILE A 195 7.63 10.58 7.28
N LEU A 196 6.71 9.80 7.84
CA LEU A 196 6.81 9.19 9.15
C LEU A 196 6.57 7.68 9.05
N GLU A 197 7.30 6.88 9.82
CA GLU A 197 6.97 5.49 10.07
C GLU A 197 6.20 5.35 11.39
N THR A 198 5.15 4.53 11.37
CA THR A 198 4.35 4.20 12.56
C THR A 198 4.41 2.70 12.83
N PRO A 199 4.77 2.26 14.05
CA PRO A 199 4.80 0.85 14.39
C PRO A 199 3.39 0.26 14.35
N VAL A 200 3.24 -0.87 13.62
CA VAL A 200 1.95 -1.53 13.44
C VAL A 200 1.93 -2.95 13.97
N VAL A 201 0.73 -3.44 14.26
CA VAL A 201 0.45 -4.88 14.39
C VAL A 201 0.39 -5.49 13.00
N TRP A 202 1.06 -6.61 12.79
CA TRP A 202 1.11 -7.28 11.51
C TRP A 202 1.00 -8.80 11.66
N SER A 203 0.29 -9.44 10.74
CA SER A 203 0.11 -10.90 10.72
C SER A 203 0.37 -11.45 9.32
N HIS A 204 1.21 -12.48 9.22
CA HIS A 204 1.42 -13.15 7.95
C HIS A 204 0.22 -14.02 7.58
N HIS A 205 -0.24 -13.88 6.32
CA HIS A 205 -1.20 -14.79 5.72
C HIS A 205 -0.49 -15.75 4.74
N ALA A 206 -0.71 -17.06 4.92
CA ALA A 206 0.04 -18.12 4.22
C ALA A 206 -0.12 -18.10 2.68
N ASP A 207 -1.23 -17.54 2.17
CA ASP A 207 -1.56 -17.50 0.74
C ASP A 207 -0.88 -16.35 -0.03
N SER A 208 0.24 -15.84 0.48
CA SER A 208 1.01 -14.79 -0.19
C SER A 208 1.55 -15.30 -1.54
N LYS A 209 1.07 -14.69 -2.63
CA LYS A 209 1.44 -15.00 -4.04
C LYS A 209 2.82 -14.46 -4.45
N VAL A 210 3.59 -13.96 -3.48
CA VAL A 210 4.90 -13.35 -3.68
C VAL A 210 5.97 -14.44 -3.87
N ALA A 211 6.61 -14.48 -5.03
CA ALA A 211 7.79 -15.32 -5.32
C ALA A 211 9.07 -14.54 -4.93
N PRO A 212 9.69 -14.79 -3.75
CA PRO A 212 10.66 -13.85 -3.16
C PRO A 212 11.92 -13.62 -3.99
N PHE A 213 12.47 -14.65 -4.62
CA PHE A 213 13.71 -14.53 -5.41
C PHE A 213 13.51 -13.75 -6.72
N ARG A 214 12.46 -14.06 -7.46
CA ARG A 214 12.17 -13.39 -8.75
C ARG A 214 11.84 -11.92 -8.54
N GLN A 215 11.08 -11.62 -7.48
CA GLN A 215 10.69 -10.24 -7.16
C GLN A 215 11.86 -9.43 -6.59
N GLY A 216 12.75 -10.04 -5.80
CA GLY A 216 13.96 -9.38 -5.31
C GLY A 216 14.84 -8.85 -6.45
N PHE A 217 15.09 -9.65 -7.47
CA PHE A 217 15.83 -9.24 -8.68
C PHE A 217 15.12 -8.12 -9.44
N GLN A 218 13.80 -8.23 -9.59
CA GLN A 218 13.01 -7.22 -10.28
C GLN A 218 13.03 -5.89 -9.51
N ILE A 219 12.92 -5.92 -8.20
CA ILE A 219 13.02 -4.71 -7.34
C ILE A 219 14.38 -4.03 -7.55
N LEU A 220 15.49 -4.76 -7.50
CA LEU A 220 16.83 -4.18 -7.72
C LEU A 220 16.95 -3.54 -9.11
N TRP A 221 16.44 -4.20 -10.15
CA TRP A 221 16.41 -3.66 -11.50
C TRP A 221 15.55 -2.40 -11.61
N ASP A 222 14.37 -2.41 -10.98
CA ASP A 222 13.45 -1.28 -10.93
C ASP A 222 14.09 -0.07 -10.22
N LEU A 223 14.86 -0.31 -9.14
CA LEU A 223 15.60 0.74 -8.43
C LEU A 223 16.64 1.45 -9.31
N CYS A 224 17.39 0.68 -10.11
CA CYS A 224 18.35 1.26 -11.05
C CYS A 224 17.64 2.14 -12.09
N LYS A 225 16.54 1.65 -12.65
CA LYS A 225 15.74 2.41 -13.63
C LYS A 225 15.06 3.63 -13.03
N MET A 226 14.55 3.51 -11.82
CA MET A 226 13.87 4.59 -11.09
C MET A 226 14.76 5.81 -10.95
N ARG A 227 16.01 5.64 -10.48
CA ARG A 227 16.96 6.74 -10.36
C ARG A 227 17.24 7.45 -11.68
N ALA A 228 17.35 6.69 -12.77
CA ALA A 228 17.56 7.26 -14.09
C ALA A 228 16.33 8.04 -14.58
N ARG A 229 15.12 7.50 -14.37
CA ARG A 229 13.86 8.12 -14.79
C ARG A 229 13.53 9.39 -14.02
N HIS A 230 13.76 9.38 -12.69
CA HIS A 230 13.42 10.50 -11.81
C HIS A 230 14.59 11.45 -11.53
N ARG A 231 15.70 11.33 -12.28
CA ARG A 231 16.89 12.19 -12.09
C ARG A 231 16.59 13.68 -12.29
N HIS A 232 15.55 14.02 -13.03
CA HIS A 232 15.11 15.38 -13.34
C HIS A 232 13.73 15.73 -12.73
N THR A 233 13.17 14.88 -11.90
CA THR A 233 11.93 15.20 -11.18
C THR A 233 12.30 16.07 -9.99
N TYR A 234 12.38 17.37 -10.23
CA TYR A 234 12.97 18.34 -9.31
C TYR A 234 12.00 18.88 -8.27
N ARG A 235 12.58 19.22 -7.11
CA ARG A 235 12.04 20.20 -6.16
C ARG A 235 11.55 21.44 -6.92
N LYS A 236 10.31 21.82 -6.71
CA LYS A 236 9.89 23.22 -6.75
C LYS A 236 10.19 23.87 -5.42
#